data_5c5b8c27b6b563a678225b78ea43144f
#
_entry.id   5c5b8c27b6b563a678225b78ea43144f
#
_cell.length_a   1.000
_cell.length_b   1.000
_cell.length_c   1.000
_cell.angle_alpha   90.00
_cell.angle_beta   90.00
_cell.angle_gamma   90.00
#
_symmetry.space_group_name_H-M   'P 1'
#
loop_
_entity.id
_entity.type
_entity.pdbx_description
1 polymer ?
#
loop_
_entity_poly.entity_id
_entity_poly.type
_entity_poly.pdbx_seq_one_letter_code
_entity_poly.pdbx_strand_id
1 'polypeptide(L)'
;RKESSAASDVYKRQGLRQGIDKAVQVAIEALHEISQKVENKNEIAQVGAISAADEEIGRYISEAMDKVGNDGVITIEESNGFNTELEVVEGMQFDRGYQSPYMVTDSDKMIAELERPYILVTDKKISSFQDILPLLEQVVQASRPILIVADEVEGDALTNIVLNRMRGTFTAVAVKALSLIHI
;
A
#
# COMPACT_ATOMS: atom_id res chain seq x y z
N ARG A 1 -6.82 -17.52 52.30
CA ARG A 1 -5.37 -17.20 52.13
C ARG A 1 -4.82 -17.46 50.72
N LYS A 2 -5.65 -17.82 49.73
CA LYS A 2 -5.19 -18.01 48.32
C LYS A 2 -5.42 -16.80 47.37
N GLU A 3 -6.25 -15.83 47.77
CA GLU A 3 -6.59 -14.68 46.93
C GLU A 3 -5.48 -13.58 46.89
N SER A 4 -4.63 -13.54 47.95
CA SER A 4 -3.52 -12.55 48.01
C SER A 4 -2.38 -12.84 47.03
N SER A 5 -2.22 -14.04 46.54
CA SER A 5 -1.15 -14.44 45.61
C SER A 5 -1.46 -14.00 44.15
N ALA A 6 -2.71 -14.15 43.71
CA ALA A 6 -3.12 -13.78 42.34
C ALA A 6 -3.05 -12.26 42.09
N ALA A 7 -3.48 -11.45 43.05
CA ALA A 7 -3.37 -10.00 42.97
C ALA A 7 -1.90 -9.52 42.89
N SER A 8 -1.01 -10.13 43.73
CA SER A 8 0.42 -9.84 43.68
C SER A 8 1.06 -10.16 42.32
N ASP A 9 0.64 -11.25 41.67
CA ASP A 9 1.17 -11.65 40.37
C ASP A 9 0.70 -10.72 39.22
N VAL A 10 -0.52 -10.20 39.31
CA VAL A 10 -1.02 -9.21 38.36
C VAL A 10 -0.20 -7.92 38.44
N TYR A 11 0.07 -7.41 39.64
CA TYR A 11 0.89 -6.19 39.81
C TYR A 11 2.32 -6.40 39.35
N LYS A 12 2.92 -7.55 39.60
CA LYS A 12 4.25 -7.87 39.09
C LYS A 12 4.30 -7.90 37.56
N ARG A 13 3.28 -8.49 36.90
CA ARG A 13 3.19 -8.52 35.45
C ARG A 13 3.04 -7.12 34.86
N GLN A 14 2.23 -6.27 35.50
CA GLN A 14 2.09 -4.86 35.08
C GLN A 14 3.41 -4.09 35.20
N GLY A 15 4.13 -4.25 36.31
CA GLY A 15 5.45 -3.63 36.50
C GLY A 15 6.48 -4.12 35.48
N LEU A 16 6.50 -5.41 35.18
CA LEU A 16 7.36 -5.96 34.12
C LEU A 16 7.01 -5.37 32.74
N ARG A 17 5.73 -5.29 32.40
CA ARG A 17 5.28 -4.71 31.13
C ARG A 17 5.69 -3.24 31.00
N GLN A 18 5.45 -2.44 32.03
CA GLN A 18 5.87 -1.04 32.04
C GLN A 18 7.39 -0.89 31.95
N GLY A 19 8.15 -1.79 32.58
CA GLY A 19 9.61 -1.81 32.46
C GLY A 19 10.08 -2.14 31.04
N ILE A 20 9.44 -3.09 30.38
CA ILE A 20 9.72 -3.45 28.98
C ILE A 20 9.37 -2.28 28.07
N ASP A 21 8.18 -1.69 28.19
CA ASP A 21 7.75 -0.56 27.37
C ASP A 21 8.71 0.62 27.48
N LYS A 22 9.15 0.93 28.71
CA LYS A 22 10.14 1.99 28.94
C LYS A 22 11.51 1.65 28.37
N ALA A 23 11.96 0.41 28.48
CA ALA A 23 13.23 -0.02 27.90
C ALA A 23 13.20 0.06 26.37
N VAL A 24 12.08 -0.31 25.74
CA VAL A 24 11.89 -0.19 24.29
C VAL A 24 11.96 1.28 23.87
N GLN A 25 11.31 2.20 24.57
CA GLN A 25 11.37 3.63 24.26
C GLN A 25 12.81 4.16 24.33
N VAL A 26 13.53 3.87 25.42
CA VAL A 26 14.93 4.28 25.55
C VAL A 26 15.82 3.68 24.46
N ALA A 27 15.58 2.43 24.10
CA ALA A 27 16.33 1.79 23.01
C ALA A 27 16.04 2.45 21.65
N ILE A 28 14.79 2.81 21.36
CA ILE A 28 14.41 3.51 20.13
C ILE A 28 15.06 4.89 20.07
N GLU A 29 15.02 5.66 21.15
CA GLU A 29 15.68 6.97 21.24
C GLU A 29 17.19 6.85 20.98
N ALA A 30 17.86 5.90 21.64
CA ALA A 30 19.28 5.67 21.44
C ALA A 30 19.61 5.25 20.00
N LEU A 31 18.76 4.41 19.37
CA LEU A 31 18.92 4.03 17.96
C LEU A 31 18.76 5.24 17.04
N HIS A 32 17.82 6.13 17.31
CA HIS A 32 17.67 7.37 16.53
C HIS A 32 18.89 8.28 16.64
N GLU A 33 19.50 8.38 17.83
CA GLU A 33 20.70 9.21 18.04
C GLU A 33 21.93 8.70 17.26
N ILE A 34 22.07 7.38 17.13
CA ILE A 34 23.20 6.77 16.41
C ILE A 34 22.92 6.49 14.96
N SER A 35 21.66 6.63 14.51
CA SER A 35 21.29 6.36 13.13
C SER A 35 21.94 7.36 12.17
N GLN A 36 22.43 6.86 11.05
CA GLN A 36 22.98 7.68 9.98
C GLN A 36 22.06 7.57 8.77
N LYS A 37 21.78 8.73 8.14
CA LYS A 37 21.01 8.74 6.90
C LYS A 37 21.85 8.14 5.76
N VAL A 38 21.24 7.23 5.04
CA VAL A 38 21.84 6.64 3.84
C VAL A 38 21.43 7.50 2.64
N GLU A 39 22.39 8.14 2.00
CA GLU A 39 22.15 9.07 0.89
C GLU A 39 22.87 8.66 -0.40
N ASN A 40 23.90 7.86 -0.27
CA ASN A 40 24.75 7.47 -1.39
C ASN A 40 24.34 6.11 -1.96
N LYS A 41 24.42 5.98 -3.30
CA LYS A 41 24.20 4.73 -4.03
C LYS A 41 24.99 3.55 -3.47
N ASN A 42 26.26 3.76 -3.12
CA ASN A 42 27.10 2.72 -2.55
C ASN A 42 26.66 2.29 -1.15
N GLU A 43 26.21 3.23 -0.33
CA GLU A 43 25.67 2.94 1.02
C GLU A 43 24.35 2.14 0.90
N ILE A 44 23.48 2.51 -0.04
CA ILE A 44 22.25 1.75 -0.33
C ILE A 44 22.59 0.33 -0.74
N ALA A 45 23.57 0.15 -1.64
CA ALA A 45 24.01 -1.16 -2.07
C ALA A 45 24.58 -2.00 -0.91
N GLN A 46 25.36 -1.39 -0.01
CA GLN A 46 25.91 -2.07 1.17
C GLN A 46 24.82 -2.51 2.14
N VAL A 47 23.83 -1.62 2.43
CA VAL A 47 22.70 -1.97 3.30
C VAL A 47 21.87 -3.08 2.69
N GLY A 48 21.60 -3.01 1.38
CA GLY A 48 20.89 -4.04 0.63
C GLY A 48 21.66 -5.39 0.65
N ALA A 49 22.95 -5.37 0.44
CA ALA A 49 23.82 -6.56 0.46
C ALA A 49 23.85 -7.22 1.84
N ILE A 50 23.94 -6.43 2.91
CA ILE A 50 23.92 -6.96 4.28
C ILE A 50 22.56 -7.58 4.60
N SER A 51 21.47 -6.94 4.20
CA SER A 51 20.11 -7.42 4.44
C SER A 51 19.78 -8.71 3.68
N ALA A 52 20.19 -8.78 2.42
CA ALA A 52 19.98 -9.95 1.56
C ALA A 52 21.03 -11.05 1.72
N ALA A 53 22.14 -10.76 2.41
CA ALA A 53 23.35 -11.59 2.46
C ALA A 53 23.94 -11.91 1.05
N ASP A 54 23.69 -11.01 0.09
CA ASP A 54 24.11 -11.14 -1.30
C ASP A 54 24.45 -9.76 -1.89
N GLU A 55 25.67 -9.61 -2.41
CA GLU A 55 26.16 -8.37 -2.98
C GLU A 55 25.46 -8.02 -4.32
N GLU A 56 25.07 -9.03 -5.08
CA GLU A 56 24.39 -8.84 -6.35
C GLU A 56 22.99 -8.26 -6.14
N ILE A 57 22.24 -8.76 -5.17
CA ILE A 57 20.93 -8.21 -4.77
C ILE A 57 21.07 -6.78 -4.27
N GLY A 58 22.08 -6.49 -3.44
CA GLY A 58 22.38 -5.13 -3.00
C GLY A 58 22.62 -4.16 -4.15
N ARG A 59 23.31 -4.60 -5.19
CA ARG A 59 23.54 -3.81 -6.41
C ARG A 59 22.23 -3.55 -7.16
N TYR A 60 21.38 -4.57 -7.36
CA TYR A 60 20.07 -4.41 -8.01
C TYR A 60 19.18 -3.44 -7.25
N ILE A 61 19.12 -3.53 -5.92
CA ILE A 61 18.35 -2.59 -5.09
C ILE A 61 18.85 -1.15 -5.28
N SER A 62 20.18 -0.96 -5.24
CA SER A 62 20.78 0.36 -5.43
C SER A 62 20.51 0.92 -6.84
N GLU A 63 20.54 0.09 -7.87
CA GLU A 63 20.22 0.48 -9.24
C GLU A 63 18.72 0.80 -9.40
N ALA A 64 17.84 0.03 -8.75
CA ALA A 64 16.42 0.32 -8.71
C ALA A 64 16.15 1.69 -8.06
N MET A 65 16.73 1.95 -6.88
CA MET A 65 16.60 3.24 -6.18
C MET A 65 17.08 4.43 -7.00
N ASP A 66 18.16 4.24 -7.77
CA ASP A 66 18.69 5.29 -8.66
C ASP A 66 17.70 5.67 -9.78
N LYS A 67 16.93 4.67 -10.26
CA LYS A 67 15.93 4.86 -11.33
C LYS A 67 14.61 5.41 -10.82
N VAL A 68 14.13 4.96 -9.65
CA VAL A 68 12.81 5.35 -9.12
C VAL A 68 12.88 6.50 -8.12
N GLY A 69 14.08 6.84 -7.62
CA GLY A 69 14.26 7.88 -6.60
C GLY A 69 13.92 7.41 -5.17
N ASN A 70 14.14 8.33 -4.20
CA ASN A 70 13.98 8.01 -2.78
C ASN A 70 12.54 7.71 -2.34
N ASP A 71 11.57 8.20 -3.10
CA ASP A 71 10.14 7.98 -2.85
C ASP A 71 9.56 6.82 -3.67
N GLY A 72 10.42 6.12 -4.43
CA GLY A 72 10.02 5.00 -5.27
C GLY A 72 9.73 3.74 -4.45
N VAL A 73 8.78 2.95 -4.92
CA VAL A 73 8.44 1.65 -4.32
C VAL A 73 9.20 0.54 -5.06
N ILE A 74 9.91 -0.29 -4.32
CA ILE A 74 10.59 -1.48 -4.84
C ILE A 74 9.85 -2.71 -4.35
N THR A 75 9.38 -3.53 -5.29
CA THR A 75 8.77 -4.84 -5.01
C THR A 75 9.70 -5.94 -5.49
N ILE A 76 9.67 -7.08 -4.81
CA ILE A 76 10.44 -8.28 -5.17
C ILE A 76 9.43 -9.39 -5.45
N GLU A 77 9.51 -9.94 -6.66
CA GLU A 77 8.65 -11.03 -7.12
C GLU A 77 9.51 -12.20 -7.61
N GLU A 78 8.96 -13.41 -7.59
CA GLU A 78 9.63 -14.57 -8.17
C GLU A 78 9.65 -14.46 -9.69
N SER A 79 10.86 -14.52 -10.28
CA SER A 79 11.01 -14.57 -11.72
C SER A 79 10.56 -15.91 -12.28
N ASN A 80 9.88 -15.89 -13.41
CA ASN A 80 9.60 -17.10 -14.19
C ASN A 80 10.83 -17.60 -14.98
N GLY A 81 11.93 -16.85 -14.96
CA GLY A 81 13.20 -17.15 -15.62
C GLY A 81 14.26 -17.66 -14.66
N PHE A 82 15.45 -17.98 -15.22
CA PHE A 82 16.61 -18.40 -14.43
C PHE A 82 17.47 -17.23 -13.93
N ASN A 83 17.23 -16.02 -14.43
CA ASN A 83 18.02 -14.85 -14.11
C ASN A 83 17.19 -13.85 -13.29
N THR A 84 17.91 -13.10 -12.45
CA THR A 84 17.33 -11.93 -11.78
C THR A 84 17.25 -10.78 -12.77
N GLU A 85 16.10 -10.18 -12.95
CA GLU A 85 15.85 -9.07 -13.84
C GLU A 85 15.33 -7.86 -13.06
N LEU A 86 15.75 -6.67 -13.44
CA LEU A 86 15.27 -5.42 -12.91
C LEU A 86 14.31 -4.78 -13.91
N GLU A 87 13.02 -4.79 -13.62
CA GLU A 87 12.01 -4.10 -14.38
C GLU A 87 11.64 -2.77 -13.71
N VAL A 88 11.61 -1.70 -14.49
CA VAL A 88 11.22 -0.38 -14.01
C VAL A 88 9.90 0.00 -14.66
N VAL A 89 8.89 0.20 -13.83
CA VAL A 89 7.54 0.60 -14.25
C VAL A 89 7.33 2.05 -13.85
N GLU A 90 6.92 2.89 -14.80
CA GLU A 90 6.49 4.25 -14.49
C GLU A 90 5.09 4.21 -13.86
N GLY A 91 4.99 4.65 -12.61
CA GLY A 91 3.75 4.63 -11.85
C GLY A 91 3.81 3.71 -10.64
N MET A 92 2.69 3.11 -10.28
CA MET A 92 2.57 2.21 -9.14
C MET A 92 1.85 0.93 -9.57
N GLN A 93 2.45 -0.22 -9.29
CA GLN A 93 1.84 -1.53 -9.51
C GLN A 93 1.17 -2.01 -8.20
N PHE A 94 -0.06 -2.52 -8.32
CA PHE A 94 -0.83 -3.06 -7.20
C PHE A 94 -0.97 -4.57 -7.34
N ASP A 95 -0.89 -5.28 -6.23
CA ASP A 95 -1.11 -6.74 -6.19
C ASP A 95 -2.56 -7.13 -6.50
N ARG A 96 -3.49 -6.21 -6.22
CA ARG A 96 -4.92 -6.43 -6.48
C ARG A 96 -5.41 -5.44 -7.53
N GLY A 97 -6.10 -5.97 -8.54
CA GLY A 97 -6.75 -5.19 -9.56
C GLY A 97 -8.09 -4.60 -9.11
N TYR A 98 -8.98 -4.39 -10.07
CA TYR A 98 -10.32 -3.83 -9.84
C TYR A 98 -11.16 -4.70 -8.89
N GLN A 99 -12.02 -4.06 -8.11
CA GLN A 99 -12.84 -4.74 -7.10
C GLN A 99 -14.01 -5.55 -7.67
N SER A 100 -14.41 -5.27 -8.91
CA SER A 100 -15.51 -5.98 -9.55
C SER A 100 -15.18 -6.28 -11.02
N PRO A 101 -15.41 -7.51 -11.51
CA PRO A 101 -15.23 -7.88 -12.92
C PRO A 101 -16.04 -7.01 -13.89
N TYR A 102 -17.12 -6.41 -13.40
CA TYR A 102 -17.95 -5.50 -14.20
C TYR A 102 -17.30 -4.13 -14.44
N MET A 103 -16.12 -3.86 -13.89
CA MET A 103 -15.37 -2.61 -14.08
C MET A 103 -14.39 -2.69 -15.26
N VAL A 104 -14.31 -3.79 -15.97
CA VAL A 104 -13.44 -3.95 -17.16
C VAL A 104 -13.92 -3.07 -18.31
N THR A 105 -12.99 -2.42 -19.01
CA THR A 105 -13.27 -1.66 -20.23
C THR A 105 -13.17 -2.55 -21.48
N ASP A 106 -12.29 -3.55 -21.45
CA ASP A 106 -12.13 -4.57 -22.48
C ASP A 106 -12.46 -5.94 -21.88
N SER A 107 -13.61 -6.48 -22.27
CA SER A 107 -14.11 -7.76 -21.76
C SER A 107 -13.32 -8.95 -22.28
N ASP A 108 -12.72 -8.85 -23.47
CA ASP A 108 -12.00 -9.98 -24.10
C ASP A 108 -10.65 -10.20 -23.40
N LYS A 109 -10.01 -9.11 -23.01
CA LYS A 109 -8.74 -9.13 -22.28
C LYS A 109 -8.88 -9.06 -20.77
N MET A 110 -10.10 -8.81 -20.27
CA MET A 110 -10.36 -8.58 -18.83
C MET A 110 -9.51 -7.45 -18.25
N ILE A 111 -9.35 -6.36 -19.00
CA ILE A 111 -8.55 -5.20 -18.63
C ILE A 111 -9.45 -3.98 -18.41
N ALA A 112 -9.08 -3.15 -17.43
CA ALA A 112 -9.67 -1.82 -17.23
C ALA A 112 -8.61 -0.76 -17.56
N GLU A 113 -8.74 -0.14 -18.74
CA GLU A 113 -7.87 0.93 -19.21
C GLU A 113 -8.61 2.26 -19.16
N LEU A 114 -8.01 3.26 -18.54
CA LEU A 114 -8.58 4.58 -18.35
C LEU A 114 -7.64 5.65 -18.90
N GLU A 115 -8.12 6.44 -19.84
CA GLU A 115 -7.36 7.58 -20.38
C GLU A 115 -7.56 8.83 -19.52
N ARG A 116 -6.48 9.36 -18.96
CA ARG A 116 -6.47 10.60 -18.15
C ARG A 116 -7.59 10.64 -17.11
N PRO A 117 -7.71 9.61 -16.24
CA PRO A 117 -8.77 9.58 -15.23
C PRO A 117 -8.58 10.66 -14.17
N TYR A 118 -9.68 11.03 -13.52
CA TYR A 118 -9.57 11.59 -12.18
C TYR A 118 -9.19 10.49 -11.20
N ILE A 119 -8.38 10.81 -10.21
CA ILE A 119 -7.94 9.85 -9.20
C ILE A 119 -8.46 10.32 -7.84
N LEU A 120 -9.30 9.50 -7.22
CA LEU A 120 -9.72 9.66 -5.84
C LEU A 120 -8.90 8.70 -4.98
N VAL A 121 -8.13 9.23 -4.04
CA VAL A 121 -7.36 8.44 -3.08
C VAL A 121 -7.92 8.70 -1.68
N THR A 122 -8.27 7.64 -0.96
CA THR A 122 -8.77 7.72 0.42
C THR A 122 -8.36 6.47 1.20
N ASP A 123 -8.10 6.67 2.48
CA ASP A 123 -7.85 5.63 3.47
C ASP A 123 -9.14 5.06 4.09
N LYS A 124 -10.30 5.60 3.69
CA LYS A 124 -11.59 5.21 4.22
C LYS A 124 -12.24 4.12 3.39
N LYS A 125 -13.11 3.36 4.06
CA LYS A 125 -14.07 2.49 3.38
C LYS A 125 -15.20 3.32 2.79
N ILE A 126 -15.56 3.03 1.55
CA ILE A 126 -16.68 3.65 0.85
C ILE A 126 -17.81 2.63 0.76
N SER A 127 -18.79 2.73 1.65
CA SER A 127 -19.97 1.86 1.70
C SER A 127 -21.25 2.54 1.22
N SER A 128 -21.32 3.87 1.35
CA SER A 128 -22.48 4.67 0.91
C SER A 128 -22.17 5.41 -0.39
N PHE A 129 -23.03 5.25 -1.38
CA PHE A 129 -22.93 5.99 -2.63
C PHE A 129 -23.10 7.51 -2.45
N GLN A 130 -23.87 7.92 -1.44
CA GLN A 130 -24.13 9.35 -1.17
C GLN A 130 -22.86 10.10 -0.77
N ASP A 131 -21.89 9.42 -0.12
CA ASP A 131 -20.64 10.06 0.32
C ASP A 131 -19.78 10.53 -0.84
N ILE A 132 -19.85 9.84 -1.97
CA ILE A 132 -19.07 10.15 -3.17
C ILE A 132 -19.89 10.80 -4.29
N LEU A 133 -21.22 10.91 -4.12
CA LEU A 133 -22.12 11.46 -5.14
C LEU A 133 -21.72 12.87 -5.62
N PRO A 134 -21.40 13.84 -4.73
CA PRO A 134 -21.01 15.18 -5.17
C PRO A 134 -19.77 15.19 -6.04
N LEU A 135 -18.84 14.26 -5.79
CA LEU A 135 -17.64 14.11 -6.62
C LEU A 135 -17.98 13.48 -7.97
N LEU A 136 -18.81 12.43 -7.95
CA LEU A 136 -19.20 11.74 -9.18
C LEU A 136 -20.01 12.66 -10.12
N GLU A 137 -20.81 13.58 -9.61
CA GLU A 137 -21.51 14.58 -10.41
C GLU A 137 -20.53 15.47 -11.17
N GLN A 138 -19.43 15.90 -10.55
CA GLN A 138 -18.39 16.69 -11.20
C GLN A 138 -17.66 15.87 -12.28
N VAL A 139 -17.39 14.59 -11.99
CA VAL A 139 -16.76 13.66 -12.94
C VAL A 139 -17.62 13.46 -14.18
N VAL A 140 -18.93 13.27 -14.00
CA VAL A 140 -19.90 13.15 -15.09
C VAL A 140 -19.96 14.43 -15.92
N GLN A 141 -20.02 15.62 -15.29
CA GLN A 141 -19.99 16.90 -15.98
C GLN A 141 -18.71 17.10 -16.82
N ALA A 142 -17.58 16.65 -16.30
CA ALA A 142 -16.31 16.72 -17.01
C ALA A 142 -16.14 15.65 -18.11
N SER A 143 -17.06 14.69 -18.21
CA SER A 143 -17.00 13.56 -19.16
C SER A 143 -15.67 12.81 -19.13
N ARG A 144 -15.06 12.66 -17.95
CA ARG A 144 -13.79 11.94 -17.76
C ARG A 144 -14.00 10.72 -16.88
N PRO A 145 -13.20 9.66 -17.09
CA PRO A 145 -13.24 8.50 -16.21
C PRO A 145 -12.68 8.81 -14.81
N ILE A 146 -13.02 7.98 -13.83
CA ILE A 146 -12.49 8.07 -12.45
C ILE A 146 -11.90 6.75 -12.00
N LEU A 147 -10.70 6.82 -11.40
CA LEU A 147 -10.07 5.75 -10.65
C LEU A 147 -10.24 6.03 -9.15
N ILE A 148 -10.83 5.10 -8.43
CA ILE A 148 -11.05 5.18 -6.99
C ILE A 148 -10.08 4.22 -6.30
N VAL A 149 -9.16 4.77 -5.52
CA VAL A 149 -8.20 4.03 -4.69
C VAL A 149 -8.64 4.21 -3.23
N ALA A 150 -9.28 3.19 -2.67
CA ALA A 150 -9.85 3.25 -1.32
C ALA A 150 -9.46 1.99 -0.54
N ASP A 151 -9.53 2.04 0.82
CA ASP A 151 -9.32 0.82 1.62
C ASP A 151 -10.28 -0.29 1.19
N GLU A 152 -11.55 0.06 0.99
CA GLU A 152 -12.56 -0.85 0.44
C GLU A 152 -13.71 -0.06 -0.17
N VAL A 153 -14.24 -0.54 -1.31
CA VAL A 153 -15.50 -0.04 -1.87
C VAL A 153 -16.50 -1.19 -1.86
N GLU A 154 -17.55 -1.08 -1.06
CA GLU A 154 -18.48 -2.17 -0.81
C GLU A 154 -19.95 -1.73 -0.79
N GLY A 155 -20.86 -2.69 -0.67
CA GLY A 155 -22.28 -2.45 -0.43
C GLY A 155 -22.95 -1.62 -1.50
N ASP A 156 -23.68 -0.59 -1.04
CA ASP A 156 -24.46 0.29 -1.89
C ASP A 156 -23.59 1.11 -2.86
N ALA A 157 -22.43 1.57 -2.41
CA ALA A 157 -21.50 2.32 -3.25
C ALA A 157 -21.01 1.49 -4.45
N LEU A 158 -20.54 0.27 -4.22
CA LEU A 158 -20.06 -0.60 -5.28
C LEU A 158 -21.16 -0.94 -6.28
N THR A 159 -22.36 -1.28 -5.77
CA THR A 159 -23.51 -1.63 -6.60
C THR A 159 -23.91 -0.48 -7.51
N ASN A 160 -24.01 0.73 -6.97
CA ASN A 160 -24.39 1.91 -7.75
C ASN A 160 -23.32 2.34 -8.76
N ILE A 161 -22.04 2.24 -8.41
CA ILE A 161 -20.95 2.50 -9.36
C ILE A 161 -21.04 1.55 -10.54
N VAL A 162 -21.17 0.24 -10.28
CA VAL A 162 -21.29 -0.78 -11.33
C VAL A 162 -22.54 -0.57 -12.19
N LEU A 163 -23.69 -0.30 -11.59
CA LEU A 163 -24.95 -0.06 -12.28
C LEU A 163 -24.87 1.15 -13.21
N ASN A 164 -24.33 2.27 -12.74
CA ASN A 164 -24.17 3.47 -13.55
C ASN A 164 -23.18 3.30 -14.67
N ARG A 165 -22.09 2.54 -14.43
CA ARG A 165 -21.15 2.18 -15.47
C ARG A 165 -21.82 1.31 -16.55
N MET A 166 -22.60 0.28 -16.17
CA MET A 166 -23.34 -0.56 -17.12
C MET A 166 -24.35 0.24 -17.95
N ARG A 167 -24.91 1.30 -17.37
CA ARG A 167 -25.79 2.25 -18.06
C ARG A 167 -25.03 3.24 -18.95
N GLY A 168 -23.71 3.25 -18.92
CA GLY A 168 -22.87 4.17 -19.68
C GLY A 168 -22.90 5.62 -19.18
N THR A 169 -23.35 5.87 -17.94
CA THR A 169 -23.41 7.21 -17.37
C THR A 169 -22.00 7.77 -17.12
N PHE A 170 -21.09 6.95 -16.59
CA PHE A 170 -19.67 7.29 -16.42
C PHE A 170 -18.81 6.04 -16.34
N THR A 171 -17.53 6.19 -16.57
CA THR A 171 -16.55 5.10 -16.44
C THR A 171 -15.83 5.25 -15.12
N ALA A 172 -15.97 4.27 -14.24
CA ALA A 172 -15.28 4.22 -12.96
C ALA A 172 -14.65 2.86 -12.72
N VAL A 173 -13.47 2.87 -12.15
CA VAL A 173 -12.75 1.68 -11.68
C VAL A 173 -12.37 1.90 -10.22
N ALA A 174 -12.68 0.93 -9.38
CA ALA A 174 -12.30 0.94 -7.98
C ALA A 174 -11.25 -0.14 -7.73
N VAL A 175 -10.16 0.25 -7.07
CA VAL A 175 -9.08 -0.64 -6.63
C VAL A 175 -8.88 -0.50 -5.13
N LYS A 176 -8.43 -1.58 -4.49
CA LYS A 176 -8.10 -1.53 -3.07
C LYS A 176 -6.78 -0.79 -2.87
N ALA A 177 -6.78 0.17 -1.95
CA ALA A 177 -5.54 0.83 -1.52
C ALA A 177 -4.58 -0.20 -0.90
N LEU A 178 -3.28 0.00 -1.10
CA LEU A 178 -2.27 -0.79 -0.43
C LEU A 178 -2.41 -0.61 1.07
N SER A 179 -2.60 -1.72 1.79
CA SER A 179 -2.64 -1.68 3.25
C SER A 179 -1.25 -1.36 3.77
N LEU A 180 -1.16 -0.44 4.75
CA LEU A 180 0.08 -0.08 5.46
C LEU A 180 0.81 -1.26 6.14
N ILE A 181 0.24 -2.47 6.07
CA ILE A 181 0.84 -3.69 6.62
C ILE A 181 1.97 -4.25 5.72
N HIS A 182 2.12 -3.73 4.51
CA HIS A 182 3.14 -4.16 3.55
C HIS A 182 4.23 -3.11 3.27
N ILE A 183 4.36 -2.13 4.15
CA ILE A 183 5.50 -1.20 4.14
C ILE A 183 6.41 -1.51 5.33
#